data_f322954c09715768bf5846c393ddc337
#
_entry.id   f322954c09715768bf5846c393ddc337
#
_cell.length_a   1.000
_cell.length_b   1.000
_cell.length_c   1.000
_cell.angle_alpha   90.00
_cell.angle_beta   90.00
_cell.angle_gamma   90.00
#
_symmetry.space_group_name_H-M   'P 1'
#
loop_
_entity.id
_entity.type
_entity.pdbx_description
1 polymer ?
#
loop_
_entity_poly.entity_id
_entity_poly.type
_entity_poly.pdbx_seq_one_letter_code
_entity_poly.pdbx_strand_id
1 'polypeptide(L)'
;GVTLPPFDAKATGAEPRVPAIHFGTILTGDTFLNCEETRERLHREFGGALAIEMEGAAVAQVAERYGIPGLVVRSLSDLAGAESHMDFASFCGAAAEGAAVLIRRLVAVV
;
A
#
# COMPACT_ATOMS: atom_id res chain seq x y z
N GLY A 1 0.21 -7.82 -18.96
CA GLY A 1 0.43 -7.13 -17.69
C GLY A 1 -0.59 -6.04 -17.42
N VAL A 2 -0.50 -5.44 -16.26
CA VAL A 2 -1.35 -4.32 -15.85
C VAL A 2 -0.53 -3.05 -15.86
N THR A 3 -1.00 -2.04 -16.58
CA THR A 3 -0.43 -0.69 -16.53
C THR A 3 -1.34 0.19 -15.69
N LEU A 4 -0.79 0.76 -14.63
CA LEU A 4 -1.52 1.67 -13.75
C LEU A 4 -1.48 3.10 -14.31
N PRO A 5 -2.52 3.91 -14.03
CA PRO A 5 -2.48 5.32 -14.37
C PRO A 5 -1.30 6.03 -13.69
N PRO A 6 -0.65 6.99 -14.35
CA PRO A 6 0.47 7.69 -13.75
C PRO A 6 0.02 8.62 -12.62
N PHE A 7 0.90 8.79 -11.64
CA PHE A 7 0.76 9.83 -10.62
C PHE A 7 1.41 11.11 -11.14
N ASP A 8 0.70 12.23 -11.05
CA ASP A 8 1.24 13.53 -11.42
C ASP A 8 2.18 14.10 -10.34
N ALA A 9 2.79 15.24 -10.61
CA ALA A 9 3.73 15.87 -9.69
C ALA A 9 3.10 16.25 -8.34
N LYS A 10 1.81 16.59 -8.29
CA LYS A 10 1.11 16.89 -7.04
C LYS A 10 0.95 15.64 -6.19
N ALA A 11 0.57 14.52 -6.81
CA ALA A 11 0.38 13.26 -6.12
C ALA A 11 1.70 12.66 -5.61
N THR A 12 2.82 12.91 -6.30
CA THR A 12 4.12 12.37 -5.89
C THR A 12 4.92 13.31 -4.99
N GLY A 13 4.66 14.60 -5.07
CA GLY A 13 5.51 15.64 -4.46
C GLY A 13 6.85 15.82 -5.17
N ALA A 14 7.00 15.23 -6.34
CA ALA A 14 8.22 15.24 -7.15
C ALA A 14 7.85 15.06 -8.64
N GLU A 15 8.65 14.35 -9.42
CA GLU A 15 8.35 14.08 -10.81
C GLU A 15 7.15 13.12 -10.98
N PRO A 16 6.34 13.28 -12.04
CA PRO A 16 5.31 12.32 -12.39
C PRO A 16 5.90 10.93 -12.60
N ARG A 17 5.18 9.91 -12.17
CA ARG A 17 5.63 8.51 -12.33
C ARG A 17 4.47 7.54 -12.43
N VAL A 18 4.71 6.41 -13.08
CA VAL A 18 3.80 5.26 -13.05
C VAL A 18 4.14 4.43 -11.80
N PRO A 19 3.17 4.15 -10.92
CA PRO A 19 3.45 3.33 -9.74
C PRO A 19 3.79 1.89 -10.11
N ALA A 20 4.73 1.31 -9.39
CA ALA A 20 5.06 -0.11 -9.51
C ALA A 20 4.13 -0.96 -8.62
N ILE A 21 3.89 -2.20 -9.03
CA ILE A 21 3.14 -3.19 -8.25
C ILE A 21 4.14 -4.15 -7.62
N HIS A 22 4.03 -4.32 -6.31
CA HIS A 22 4.85 -5.24 -5.54
C HIS A 22 3.99 -6.29 -4.86
N PHE A 23 4.52 -7.50 -4.73
CA PHE A 23 3.89 -8.59 -4.01
C PHE A 23 4.74 -8.94 -2.80
N GLY A 24 4.14 -9.04 -1.65
CA GLY A 24 4.88 -9.37 -0.44
C GLY A 24 4.06 -9.20 0.83
N THR A 25 4.76 -9.28 1.95
CA THR A 25 4.14 -9.19 3.27
C THR A 25 3.81 -7.75 3.62
N ILE A 26 2.60 -7.56 4.13
CA ILE A 26 2.14 -6.30 4.72
C ILE A 26 1.96 -6.54 6.22
N LEU A 27 2.55 -5.70 7.04
CA LEU A 27 2.38 -5.74 8.49
C LEU A 27 1.27 -4.81 8.92
N THR A 28 0.51 -5.23 9.92
CA THR A 28 -0.53 -4.40 10.53
C THR A 28 -0.19 -4.13 12.00
N GLY A 29 -0.28 -2.89 12.41
CA GLY A 29 -0.13 -2.47 13.81
C GLY A 29 -1.18 -1.46 14.21
N ASP A 30 -1.34 -1.26 15.52
CA ASP A 30 -2.33 -0.34 16.08
C ASP A 30 -1.81 1.09 16.24
N THR A 31 -0.55 1.32 15.91
CA THR A 31 0.11 2.62 16.09
C THR A 31 0.62 3.13 14.74
N PHE A 32 0.40 4.40 14.48
CA PHE A 32 0.99 5.06 13.31
C PHE A 32 2.51 5.02 13.42
N LEU A 33 3.16 4.44 12.42
CA LEU A 33 4.60 4.30 12.40
C LEU A 33 5.25 5.54 11.77
N ASN A 34 5.99 6.27 12.58
CA ASN A 34 6.69 7.50 12.17
C ASN A 34 8.16 7.47 12.60
N CYS A 35 8.80 6.32 12.52
CA CYS A 35 10.19 6.14 12.94
C CYS A 35 10.91 5.22 11.96
N GLU A 36 11.95 5.73 11.31
CA GLU A 36 12.72 4.99 10.34
C GLU A 36 13.42 3.77 10.94
N GLU A 37 14.00 3.93 12.13
CA GLU A 37 14.66 2.84 12.84
C GLU A 37 13.71 1.66 13.13
N THR A 38 12.50 1.97 13.58
CA THR A 38 11.48 0.95 13.83
C THR A 38 11.04 0.28 12.53
N ARG A 39 10.88 1.06 11.46
CA ARG A 39 10.55 0.53 10.13
C ARG A 39 11.61 -0.47 9.65
N GLU A 40 12.88 -0.11 9.74
CA GLU A 40 13.99 -0.96 9.32
C GLU A 40 14.08 -2.23 10.17
N ARG A 41 13.89 -2.11 11.48
CA ARG A 41 13.86 -3.25 12.39
C ARG A 41 12.74 -4.24 12.02
N LEU A 42 11.53 -3.74 11.82
CA LEU A 42 10.38 -4.57 11.43
C LEU A 42 10.57 -5.23 10.07
N HIS A 43 11.15 -4.51 9.11
CA HIS A 43 11.48 -5.08 7.80
C HIS A 43 12.41 -6.28 7.94
N ARG A 44 13.44 -6.20 8.78
CA ARG A 44 14.36 -7.30 9.02
C ARG A 44 13.74 -8.47 9.79
N GLU A 45 13.01 -8.16 10.87
CA GLU A 45 12.39 -9.17 11.74
C GLU A 45 11.31 -9.99 11.04
N PHE A 46 10.61 -9.40 10.10
CA PHE A 46 9.50 -10.05 9.38
C PHE A 46 9.84 -10.39 7.92
N GLY A 47 11.08 -10.77 7.68
CA GLY A 47 11.49 -11.37 6.41
C GLY A 47 11.40 -10.47 5.19
N GLY A 48 11.63 -9.16 5.35
CA GLY A 48 11.58 -8.21 4.26
C GLY A 48 10.17 -7.71 3.96
N ALA A 49 9.33 -7.54 4.98
CA ALA A 49 8.00 -6.94 4.81
C ALA A 49 8.05 -5.63 4.03
N LEU A 50 7.15 -5.48 3.07
CA LEU A 50 7.17 -4.39 2.10
C LEU A 50 6.39 -3.15 2.55
N ALA A 51 5.41 -3.33 3.43
CA ALA A 51 4.54 -2.25 3.88
C ALA A 51 4.08 -2.46 5.31
N ILE A 52 3.74 -1.36 5.96
CA ILE A 52 3.18 -1.32 7.31
C ILE A 52 1.94 -0.44 7.27
N GLU A 53 0.84 -0.93 7.81
CA GLU A 53 -0.44 -0.25 7.79
C GLU A 53 -1.26 -0.60 9.05
N MET A 54 -2.51 -0.22 9.15
CA MET A 54 -3.26 -0.30 10.42
C MET A 54 -4.56 -1.11 10.34
N GLU A 55 -5.00 -1.58 9.19
CA GLU A 55 -6.33 -2.20 9.04
C GLU A 55 -6.33 -3.60 8.42
N GLY A 56 -5.30 -3.98 7.70
CA GLY A 56 -5.29 -5.20 6.88
C GLY A 56 -5.49 -6.48 7.68
N ALA A 57 -4.88 -6.60 8.85
CA ALA A 57 -5.02 -7.78 9.70
C ALA A 57 -6.45 -7.98 10.21
N ALA A 58 -7.19 -6.90 10.48
CA ALA A 58 -8.58 -7.00 10.91
C ALA A 58 -9.45 -7.59 9.79
N VAL A 59 -9.25 -7.17 8.55
CA VAL A 59 -9.94 -7.74 7.39
C VAL A 59 -9.55 -9.20 7.19
N ALA A 60 -8.26 -9.51 7.28
CA ALA A 60 -7.75 -10.87 7.14
C ALA A 60 -8.31 -11.83 8.21
N GLN A 61 -8.40 -11.40 9.45
CA GLN A 61 -8.98 -12.18 10.54
C GLN A 61 -10.46 -12.54 10.28
N VAL A 62 -11.23 -11.58 9.80
CA VAL A 62 -12.63 -11.83 9.46
C VAL A 62 -12.75 -12.81 8.29
N ALA A 63 -11.96 -12.61 7.24
CA ALA A 63 -11.95 -13.52 6.10
C ALA A 63 -11.59 -14.97 6.52
N GLU A 64 -10.53 -15.12 7.34
CA GLU A 64 -10.11 -16.41 7.87
C GLU A 64 -11.22 -17.08 8.70
N ARG A 65 -11.89 -16.31 9.55
CA ARG A 65 -13.00 -16.80 10.38
C ARG A 65 -14.13 -17.42 9.55
N TYR A 66 -14.37 -16.89 8.37
CA TYR A 66 -15.39 -17.39 7.44
C TYR A 66 -14.86 -18.34 6.37
N GLY A 67 -13.59 -18.73 6.45
CA GLY A 67 -12.97 -19.60 5.46
C GLY A 67 -12.87 -19.01 4.05
N ILE A 68 -12.77 -17.69 3.97
CA ILE A 68 -12.71 -16.96 2.70
C ILE A 68 -11.26 -16.50 2.46
N PRO A 69 -10.67 -16.79 1.28
CA PRO A 69 -9.36 -16.25 0.95
C PRO A 69 -9.37 -14.72 0.96
N GLY A 70 -8.34 -14.11 1.55
CA GLY A 70 -8.20 -12.66 1.63
C GLY A 70 -6.93 -12.17 0.96
N LEU A 71 -7.02 -11.00 0.35
CA LEU A 71 -5.89 -10.28 -0.23
C LEU A 71 -6.04 -8.80 0.10
N VAL A 72 -4.94 -8.19 0.54
CA VAL A 72 -4.90 -6.75 0.81
C VAL A 72 -4.17 -6.06 -0.34
N VAL A 73 -4.79 -5.05 -0.91
CA VAL A 73 -4.19 -4.15 -1.91
C VAL A 73 -4.05 -2.77 -1.28
N ARG A 74 -2.84 -2.25 -1.27
CA ARG A 74 -2.53 -0.94 -0.66
C ARG A 74 -1.71 -0.08 -1.61
N SER A 75 -2.00 1.21 -1.60
CA SER A 75 -1.11 2.23 -2.15
C SER A 75 -0.33 2.85 -1.00
N LEU A 76 0.97 2.99 -1.16
CA LEU A 76 1.82 3.55 -0.12
C LEU A 76 1.89 5.06 -0.29
N SER A 77 1.52 5.80 0.76
CA SER A 77 1.47 7.27 0.75
C SER A 77 2.79 7.91 1.16
N ASP A 78 3.60 7.24 1.98
CA ASP A 78 4.85 7.77 2.49
C ASP A 78 5.84 6.66 2.83
N LEU A 79 7.08 7.08 3.12
CA LEU A 79 8.05 6.30 3.83
C LEU A 79 7.98 6.73 5.30
N ALA A 80 7.63 5.82 6.20
CA ALA A 80 7.52 6.12 7.63
C ALA A 80 8.75 6.87 8.13
N GLY A 81 8.55 8.07 8.69
CA GLY A 81 9.62 8.95 9.15
C GLY A 81 10.23 9.88 8.10
N ALA A 82 9.83 9.78 6.83
CA ALA A 82 10.28 10.67 5.77
C ALA A 82 9.30 11.84 5.57
N GLU A 83 9.82 13.02 5.27
CA GLU A 83 9.00 14.15 4.85
C GLU A 83 8.43 13.89 3.45
N SER A 84 7.17 14.29 3.27
CA SER A 84 6.51 14.21 1.98
C SER A 84 6.03 15.59 1.56
N HIS A 85 6.31 15.96 0.31
CA HIS A 85 5.83 17.19 -0.33
C HIS A 85 4.62 16.93 -1.24
N MET A 86 4.04 15.73 -1.18
CA MET A 86 2.87 15.41 -1.97
C MET A 86 1.62 16.15 -1.47
N ASP A 87 0.73 16.46 -2.40
CA ASP A 87 -0.63 16.83 -2.06
C ASP A 87 -1.43 15.56 -1.75
N PHE A 88 -1.81 15.38 -0.49
CA PHE A 88 -2.47 14.15 -0.04
C PHE A 88 -3.81 13.91 -0.77
N ALA A 89 -4.58 14.95 -1.06
CA ALA A 89 -5.83 14.80 -1.80
C ALA A 89 -5.58 14.31 -3.23
N SER A 90 -4.56 14.85 -3.91
CA SER A 90 -4.14 14.39 -5.25
C SER A 90 -3.63 12.96 -5.22
N PHE A 91 -2.85 12.60 -4.20
CA PHE A 91 -2.38 11.22 -4.00
C PHE A 91 -3.56 10.26 -3.81
N CYS A 92 -4.51 10.58 -2.94
CA CYS A 92 -5.67 9.71 -2.69
C CYS A 92 -6.49 9.46 -3.95
N GLY A 93 -6.71 10.48 -4.76
CA GLY A 93 -7.43 10.34 -6.03
C GLY A 93 -6.71 9.41 -7.00
N ALA A 94 -5.42 9.63 -7.21
CA ALA A 94 -4.60 8.79 -8.08
C ALA A 94 -4.48 7.34 -7.56
N ALA A 95 -4.31 7.17 -6.26
CA ALA A 95 -4.23 5.85 -5.62
C ALA A 95 -5.53 5.06 -5.75
N ALA A 96 -6.68 5.72 -5.56
CA ALA A 96 -7.98 5.09 -5.73
C ALA A 96 -8.21 4.64 -7.18
N GLU A 97 -7.83 5.45 -8.15
CA GLU A 97 -7.90 5.10 -9.57
C GLU A 97 -7.02 3.89 -9.90
N GLY A 98 -5.77 3.90 -9.44
CA GLY A 98 -4.85 2.78 -9.62
C GLY A 98 -5.34 1.49 -8.97
N ALA A 99 -5.84 1.56 -7.74
CA ALA A 99 -6.42 0.41 -7.05
C ALA A 99 -7.64 -0.14 -7.81
N ALA A 100 -8.51 0.71 -8.33
CA ALA A 100 -9.67 0.28 -9.11
C ALA A 100 -9.25 -0.48 -10.38
N VAL A 101 -8.24 -0.01 -11.09
CA VAL A 101 -7.69 -0.71 -12.27
C VAL A 101 -7.17 -2.08 -11.88
N LEU A 102 -6.36 -2.17 -10.83
CA LEU A 102 -5.77 -3.43 -10.36
C LEU A 102 -6.85 -4.43 -9.93
N ILE A 103 -7.82 -4.00 -9.12
CA ILE A 103 -8.89 -4.85 -8.63
C ILE A 103 -9.77 -5.38 -9.76
N ARG A 104 -10.12 -4.55 -10.73
CA ARG A 104 -10.88 -5.00 -11.92
C ARG A 104 -10.14 -6.10 -12.66
N ARG A 105 -8.83 -5.98 -12.81
CA ARG A 105 -8.02 -7.02 -13.46
C ARG A 105 -7.97 -8.30 -12.65
N LEU A 106 -7.82 -8.18 -11.33
CA LEU A 106 -7.80 -9.32 -10.43
C LEU A 106 -9.13 -10.09 -10.48
N VAL A 107 -10.26 -9.41 -10.38
CA VAL A 107 -11.59 -10.03 -10.41
C VAL A 107 -11.86 -10.72 -11.75
N ALA A 108 -11.28 -10.24 -12.84
CA ALA A 108 -11.45 -10.86 -14.16
C ALA A 108 -10.71 -12.21 -14.32
N VAL A 109 -9.76 -12.53 -13.43
CA VAL A 109 -8.92 -13.74 -13.53
C VAL A 109 -9.12 -14.75 -12.39
N VAL A 110 -9.94 -14.42 -11.39
CA VAL A 110 -10.24 -15.31 -10.26
C VAL A 110 -11.60 -15.96 -10.36
#